data_ad560ebbeda799f1491e76d5e1f32956
#
_entry.id   ad560ebbeda799f1491e76d5e1f32956
#
_cell.length_a   1.000
_cell.length_b   1.000
_cell.length_c   1.000
_cell.angle_alpha   90.00
_cell.angle_beta   90.00
_cell.angle_gamma   90.00
#
_symmetry.space_group_name_H-M   'P 1'
#
loop_
_entity.id
_entity.type
_entity.pdbx_description
1 polymer ?
#
loop_
_entity_poly.entity_id
_entity_poly.type
_entity_poly.pdbx_seq_one_letter_code
_entity_poly.pdbx_strand_id
1 'polypeptide(L)'
;MMPDGNESKPNSSVIRIVEVGPRDGLQHESDVVSTEAKVSFVDALSKSGVTEIEVGSFVSPRAIPQLADSDEVFRRIERLPGVIYSALVPNERGLERARAAAVNKIAVFTAASDSFTRRNITCTIDESIERFRPVVFGAKRDDMTVRGYVSTVTHCPFEGAIQPSQVLDVARQLLDLGVDEISLGDTVGKAAPRDIRRLLDEIVPRIDRRRLSLHVHDTCGMAVANVLTAWTEYGIEAF
;
A
#
# COMPACT_ATOMS: atom_id res chain seq x y z
N MET A 1 -30.08 -5.65 -42.20
CA MET A 1 -29.10 -6.56 -41.59
C MET A 1 -28.22 -5.67 -40.71
N MET A 2 -28.53 -5.61 -39.42
CA MET A 2 -27.79 -4.81 -38.43
C MET A 2 -26.65 -5.70 -37.91
N PRO A 3 -25.42 -5.21 -37.70
CA PRO A 3 -24.38 -6.02 -37.12
C PRO A 3 -24.63 -6.18 -35.61
N ASP A 4 -24.58 -7.45 -35.17
CA ASP A 4 -24.70 -7.84 -33.78
C ASP A 4 -23.61 -7.13 -32.94
N GLY A 5 -24.05 -6.23 -32.07
CA GLY A 5 -23.22 -5.65 -31.06
C GLY A 5 -22.84 -6.73 -30.04
N ASN A 6 -21.62 -7.23 -30.13
CA ASN A 6 -21.04 -8.06 -29.12
C ASN A 6 -20.72 -7.16 -27.87
N GLU A 7 -21.73 -6.92 -27.05
CA GLU A 7 -21.53 -6.38 -25.72
C GLU A 7 -20.77 -7.42 -24.90
N SER A 8 -19.47 -7.28 -24.82
CA SER A 8 -18.66 -8.00 -23.86
C SER A 8 -19.22 -7.69 -22.47
N LYS A 9 -19.91 -8.67 -21.87
CA LYS A 9 -20.33 -8.60 -20.45
C LYS A 9 -19.12 -8.15 -19.64
N PRO A 10 -19.30 -7.18 -18.71
CA PRO A 10 -18.21 -6.82 -17.81
C PRO A 10 -17.75 -8.10 -17.11
N ASN A 11 -16.49 -8.41 -17.28
CA ASN A 11 -15.83 -9.49 -16.54
C ASN A 11 -16.10 -9.19 -15.07
N SER A 12 -16.73 -10.10 -14.33
CA SER A 12 -16.99 -9.93 -12.90
C SER A 12 -15.66 -10.09 -12.15
N SER A 13 -14.76 -9.14 -12.35
CA SER A 13 -13.50 -9.08 -11.61
C SER A 13 -13.82 -8.77 -10.16
N VAL A 14 -13.38 -9.66 -9.30
CA VAL A 14 -13.56 -9.50 -7.84
C VAL A 14 -12.59 -8.41 -7.37
N ILE A 15 -13.15 -7.32 -6.84
CA ILE A 15 -12.34 -6.27 -6.20
C ILE A 15 -11.69 -6.85 -4.95
N ARG A 16 -10.38 -6.66 -4.82
CA ARG A 16 -9.60 -6.99 -3.63
C ARG A 16 -9.43 -5.74 -2.77
N ILE A 17 -9.99 -5.79 -1.57
CA ILE A 17 -9.79 -4.75 -0.56
C ILE A 17 -8.62 -5.16 0.33
N VAL A 18 -7.67 -4.24 0.50
CA VAL A 18 -6.58 -4.35 1.46
C VAL A 18 -6.92 -3.44 2.63
N GLU A 19 -7.25 -4.04 3.75
CA GLU A 19 -7.61 -3.30 4.94
C GLU A 19 -6.34 -2.81 5.65
N VAL A 20 -6.17 -1.51 5.73
CA VAL A 20 -5.00 -0.88 6.36
C VAL A 20 -5.33 -0.09 7.62
N GLY A 21 -6.55 -0.13 8.10
CA GLY A 21 -7.01 0.54 9.33
C GLY A 21 -6.17 0.19 10.55
N PRO A 22 -5.79 -1.09 10.78
CA PRO A 22 -4.94 -1.47 11.92
C PRO A 22 -3.53 -0.89 11.85
N ARG A 23 -3.01 -0.59 10.66
CA ARG A 23 -1.70 0.04 10.49
C ARG A 23 -1.82 1.53 10.22
N ASP A 24 -2.36 1.92 9.06
CA ASP A 24 -2.38 3.32 8.61
C ASP A 24 -3.37 4.16 9.40
N GLY A 25 -4.55 3.63 9.65
CA GLY A 25 -5.56 4.30 10.48
C GLY A 25 -5.05 4.54 11.89
N LEU A 26 -4.66 3.50 12.61
CA LEU A 26 -4.21 3.61 14.00
C LEU A 26 -2.90 4.41 14.16
N GLN A 27 -2.07 4.49 13.12
CA GLN A 27 -0.84 5.29 13.14
C GLN A 27 -1.13 6.78 13.36
N HIS A 28 -2.30 7.27 12.94
CA HIS A 28 -2.68 8.69 13.01
C HIS A 28 -3.53 9.02 14.23
N GLU A 29 -3.87 8.03 15.05
CA GLU A 29 -4.61 8.28 16.29
C GLU A 29 -3.75 9.05 17.30
N SER A 30 -4.39 9.97 18.02
CA SER A 30 -3.73 10.76 19.08
C SER A 30 -3.33 9.91 20.28
N ASP A 31 -4.16 8.93 20.59
CA ASP A 31 -4.00 8.04 21.74
C ASP A 31 -3.50 6.66 21.29
N VAL A 32 -2.66 6.03 22.11
CA VAL A 32 -2.22 4.67 21.86
C VAL A 32 -3.35 3.70 22.20
N VAL A 33 -3.87 3.03 21.18
CA VAL A 33 -4.89 1.96 21.36
C VAL A 33 -4.23 0.74 22.00
N SER A 34 -4.93 0.11 22.96
CA SER A 34 -4.37 -1.06 23.66
C SER A 34 -4.16 -2.25 22.72
N THR A 35 -3.20 -3.10 23.03
CA THR A 35 -2.93 -4.32 22.27
C THR A 35 -4.16 -5.22 22.16
N GLU A 36 -4.95 -5.34 23.24
CA GLU A 36 -6.20 -6.10 23.27
C GLU A 36 -7.21 -5.60 22.26
N ALA A 37 -7.39 -4.28 22.19
CA ALA A 37 -8.31 -3.66 21.23
C ALA A 37 -7.83 -3.84 19.79
N LYS A 38 -6.52 -3.74 19.52
CA LYS A 38 -5.94 -4.01 18.20
C LYS A 38 -6.14 -5.46 17.76
N VAL A 39 -5.88 -6.43 18.64
CA VAL A 39 -6.13 -7.85 18.38
C VAL A 39 -7.60 -8.08 18.05
N SER A 40 -8.52 -7.57 18.88
CA SER A 40 -9.96 -7.70 18.64
C SER A 40 -10.40 -7.06 17.33
N PHE A 41 -9.80 -5.94 16.95
CA PHE A 41 -10.06 -5.25 15.69
C PHE A 41 -9.62 -6.09 14.48
N VAL A 42 -8.38 -6.62 14.49
CA VAL A 42 -7.88 -7.48 13.43
C VAL A 42 -8.69 -8.77 13.30
N ASP A 43 -9.06 -9.40 14.43
CA ASP A 43 -9.88 -10.62 14.46
C ASP A 43 -11.30 -10.37 13.92
N ALA A 44 -11.88 -9.21 14.18
CA ALA A 44 -13.16 -8.80 13.60
C ALA A 44 -13.06 -8.57 12.09
N LEU A 45 -12.01 -7.88 11.63
CA LEU A 45 -11.73 -7.67 10.22
C LEU A 45 -11.51 -8.99 9.48
N SER A 46 -10.80 -9.94 10.09
CA SER A 46 -10.57 -11.27 9.50
C SER A 46 -11.87 -12.01 9.21
N LYS A 47 -12.93 -11.75 9.98
CA LYS A 47 -14.28 -12.34 9.83
C LYS A 47 -15.22 -11.54 8.93
N SER A 48 -14.78 -10.36 8.43
CA SER A 48 -15.61 -9.47 7.60
C SER A 48 -15.66 -9.83 6.12
N GLY A 49 -14.80 -10.76 5.68
CA GLY A 49 -14.68 -11.15 4.28
C GLY A 49 -13.54 -10.46 3.52
N VAL A 50 -12.77 -9.56 4.17
CA VAL A 50 -11.55 -9.04 3.57
C VAL A 50 -10.48 -10.13 3.47
N THR A 51 -9.70 -10.11 2.39
CA THR A 51 -8.70 -11.14 2.12
C THR A 51 -7.27 -10.71 2.44
N GLU A 52 -7.07 -9.44 2.77
CA GLU A 52 -5.76 -8.91 3.16
C GLU A 52 -5.92 -7.82 4.22
N ILE A 53 -5.12 -7.91 5.28
CA ILE A 53 -5.09 -6.94 6.39
C ILE A 53 -3.63 -6.56 6.64
N GLU A 54 -3.32 -5.26 6.57
CA GLU A 54 -2.04 -4.74 7.03
C GLU A 54 -2.13 -4.46 8.54
N VAL A 55 -1.64 -5.42 9.33
CA VAL A 55 -1.88 -5.51 10.78
C VAL A 55 -1.10 -4.48 11.58
N GLY A 56 0.09 -4.11 11.10
CA GLY A 56 0.96 -3.22 11.85
C GLY A 56 2.25 -2.88 11.12
N SER A 57 3.23 -2.39 11.87
CA SER A 57 4.50 -1.95 11.31
C SER A 57 5.67 -2.32 12.22
N PHE A 58 6.78 -2.75 11.62
CA PHE A 58 8.04 -3.02 12.31
C PHE A 58 9.01 -1.82 12.24
N VAL A 59 8.46 -0.61 12.20
CA VAL A 59 9.23 0.63 12.39
C VAL A 59 9.73 0.77 13.83
N SER A 60 10.61 1.75 14.04
CA SER A 60 11.07 2.06 15.40
C SER A 60 9.90 2.51 16.29
N PRO A 61 9.71 1.92 17.48
CA PRO A 61 8.68 2.36 18.44
C PRO A 61 8.81 3.83 18.86
N ARG A 62 10.01 4.42 18.75
CA ARG A 62 10.23 5.85 19.01
C ARG A 62 9.67 6.74 17.92
N ALA A 63 9.63 6.24 16.68
CA ALA A 63 9.09 6.99 15.54
C ALA A 63 7.56 6.92 15.49
N ILE A 64 7.00 5.74 15.79
CA ILE A 64 5.53 5.51 15.76
C ILE A 64 5.15 4.70 17.01
N PRO A 65 4.92 5.38 18.14
CA PRO A 65 4.51 4.71 19.38
C PRO A 65 3.22 3.91 19.27
N GLN A 66 2.28 4.38 18.43
CA GLN A 66 0.99 3.71 18.20
C GLN A 66 1.13 2.27 17.69
N LEU A 67 2.23 1.93 17.01
CA LEU A 67 2.49 0.61 16.43
C LEU A 67 3.65 -0.13 17.12
N ALA A 68 4.05 0.33 18.31
CA ALA A 68 5.19 -0.24 19.05
C ALA A 68 5.00 -1.71 19.41
N ASP A 69 3.76 -2.15 19.58
CA ASP A 69 3.32 -3.49 20.02
C ASP A 69 2.99 -4.44 18.85
N SER A 70 3.36 -4.10 17.60
CA SER A 70 3.03 -4.92 16.43
C SER A 70 3.46 -6.39 16.57
N ASP A 71 4.61 -6.68 17.18
CA ASP A 71 5.05 -8.07 17.44
C ASP A 71 4.03 -8.83 18.29
N GLU A 72 3.52 -8.18 19.35
CA GLU A 72 2.55 -8.76 20.27
C GLU A 72 1.19 -8.95 19.61
N VAL A 73 0.74 -7.97 18.80
CA VAL A 73 -0.51 -8.09 18.02
C VAL A 73 -0.41 -9.29 17.08
N PHE A 74 0.65 -9.39 16.27
CA PHE A 74 0.85 -10.53 15.35
C PHE A 74 0.90 -11.89 16.05
N ARG A 75 1.40 -11.95 17.27
CA ARG A 75 1.46 -13.17 18.08
C ARG A 75 0.09 -13.60 18.60
N ARG A 76 -0.84 -12.66 18.81
CA ARG A 76 -2.12 -12.89 19.50
C ARG A 76 -3.33 -13.00 18.60
N ILE A 77 -3.27 -12.45 17.37
CA ILE A 77 -4.39 -12.52 16.42
C ILE A 77 -4.73 -13.95 16.01
N GLU A 78 -6.01 -14.21 15.79
CA GLU A 78 -6.52 -15.43 15.19
C GLU A 78 -6.34 -15.36 13.66
N ARG A 79 -5.38 -16.11 13.10
CA ARG A 79 -5.15 -16.12 11.65
C ARG A 79 -6.10 -17.08 10.96
N LEU A 80 -6.98 -16.53 10.13
CA LEU A 80 -7.94 -17.33 9.38
C LEU A 80 -7.36 -17.77 8.03
N PRO A 81 -7.69 -18.99 7.57
CA PRO A 81 -7.32 -19.46 6.23
C PRO A 81 -7.88 -18.51 5.15
N GLY A 82 -7.06 -18.19 4.15
CA GLY A 82 -7.46 -17.32 3.04
C GLY A 82 -7.30 -15.81 3.30
N VAL A 83 -6.90 -15.41 4.51
CA VAL A 83 -6.56 -14.02 4.86
C VAL A 83 -5.05 -13.84 4.89
N ILE A 84 -4.55 -12.83 4.18
CA ILE A 84 -3.14 -12.42 4.20
C ILE A 84 -2.96 -11.37 5.29
N TYR A 85 -2.00 -11.61 6.19
CA TYR A 85 -1.63 -10.67 7.25
C TYR A 85 -0.28 -10.05 6.90
N SER A 86 -0.30 -8.78 6.48
CA SER A 86 0.87 -8.05 6.03
C SER A 86 1.35 -7.02 7.06
N ALA A 87 2.58 -6.57 6.91
CA ALA A 87 3.18 -5.55 7.76
C ALA A 87 4.11 -4.61 7.00
N LEU A 88 4.20 -3.36 7.45
CA LEU A 88 5.17 -2.40 6.97
C LEU A 88 6.56 -2.69 7.57
N VAL A 89 7.59 -2.82 6.71
CA VAL A 89 8.96 -3.19 7.10
C VAL A 89 9.97 -2.22 6.53
N PRO A 90 10.55 -1.31 7.33
CA PRO A 90 11.39 -0.23 6.83
C PRO A 90 12.87 -0.58 6.66
N ASN A 91 13.34 -1.68 7.23
CA ASN A 91 14.76 -2.07 7.26
C ASN A 91 14.94 -3.54 7.65
N GLU A 92 16.20 -4.03 7.62
CA GLU A 92 16.55 -5.43 7.93
C GLU A 92 16.14 -5.86 9.34
N ARG A 93 16.29 -4.98 10.36
CA ARG A 93 15.83 -5.27 11.72
C ARG A 93 14.31 -5.47 11.78
N GLY A 94 13.57 -4.68 11.00
CA GLY A 94 12.12 -4.85 10.83
C GLY A 94 11.79 -6.18 10.16
N LEU A 95 12.59 -6.60 9.17
CA LEU A 95 12.42 -7.89 8.49
C LEU A 95 12.65 -9.07 9.45
N GLU A 96 13.66 -9.00 10.31
CA GLU A 96 13.89 -10.03 11.34
C GLU A 96 12.68 -10.17 12.28
N ARG A 97 12.10 -9.04 12.71
CA ARG A 97 10.88 -9.03 13.53
C ARG A 97 9.68 -9.60 12.76
N ALA A 98 9.52 -9.26 11.48
CA ALA A 98 8.46 -9.79 10.63
C ALA A 98 8.58 -11.31 10.46
N ARG A 99 9.80 -11.85 10.30
CA ARG A 99 10.09 -13.30 10.29
C ARG A 99 9.66 -13.97 11.60
N ALA A 100 10.08 -13.41 12.72
CA ALA A 100 9.72 -13.92 14.05
C ALA A 100 8.21 -13.89 14.30
N ALA A 101 7.51 -12.95 13.69
CA ALA A 101 6.05 -12.82 13.75
C ALA A 101 5.33 -13.67 12.68
N ALA A 102 6.05 -14.48 11.89
CA ALA A 102 5.52 -15.31 10.80
C ALA A 102 4.64 -14.50 9.81
N VAL A 103 5.11 -13.32 9.40
CA VAL A 103 4.48 -12.50 8.37
C VAL A 103 4.81 -13.08 6.99
N ASN A 104 3.82 -13.20 6.11
CA ASN A 104 4.00 -13.78 4.76
C ASN A 104 4.11 -12.70 3.68
N LYS A 105 3.68 -11.48 3.97
CA LYS A 105 3.70 -10.34 3.05
C LYS A 105 4.18 -9.11 3.78
N ILE A 106 5.15 -8.43 3.20
CA ILE A 106 5.66 -7.18 3.76
C ILE A 106 5.40 -6.02 2.81
N ALA A 107 5.46 -4.81 3.34
CA ALA A 107 5.44 -3.58 2.56
C ALA A 107 6.68 -2.74 2.85
N VAL A 108 7.28 -2.18 1.80
CA VAL A 108 8.25 -1.08 1.86
C VAL A 108 7.59 0.18 1.32
N PHE A 109 8.10 1.37 1.64
CA PHE A 109 7.46 2.61 1.24
C PHE A 109 8.45 3.72 0.89
N THR A 110 8.17 4.40 -0.21
CA THR A 110 8.83 5.63 -0.64
C THR A 110 7.78 6.63 -1.13
N ALA A 111 8.17 7.65 -1.85
CA ALA A 111 7.25 8.63 -2.41
C ALA A 111 7.70 9.07 -3.81
N ALA A 112 6.84 9.75 -4.54
CA ALA A 112 7.18 10.40 -5.80
C ALA A 112 7.72 11.83 -5.61
N SER A 113 8.09 12.20 -4.39
CA SER A 113 8.58 13.53 -3.99
C SER A 113 9.76 13.39 -3.03
N ASP A 114 10.92 13.94 -3.40
CA ASP A 114 12.09 13.98 -2.53
C ASP A 114 11.89 14.81 -1.27
N SER A 115 11.15 15.91 -1.38
CA SER A 115 10.83 16.73 -0.20
C SER A 115 9.99 15.95 0.81
N PHE A 116 9.11 15.07 0.33
CA PHE A 116 8.30 14.21 1.20
C PHE A 116 9.15 13.12 1.86
N THR A 117 9.97 12.40 1.10
CA THR A 117 10.83 11.35 1.65
C THR A 117 11.83 11.90 2.66
N ARG A 118 12.47 13.04 2.37
CA ARG A 118 13.40 13.70 3.31
C ARG A 118 12.74 14.06 4.64
N ARG A 119 11.48 14.53 4.63
CA ARG A 119 10.75 14.89 5.85
C ARG A 119 10.18 13.70 6.59
N ASN A 120 9.79 12.65 5.86
CA ASN A 120 9.13 11.48 6.45
C ASN A 120 10.13 10.41 6.90
N ILE A 121 11.12 10.09 6.08
CA ILE A 121 12.08 9.01 6.31
C ILE A 121 13.54 9.45 6.26
N THR A 122 13.80 10.77 6.25
CA THR A 122 15.13 11.39 6.33
C THR A 122 16.12 10.92 5.24
N CYS A 123 15.65 10.65 4.04
CA CYS A 123 16.47 10.29 2.89
C CYS A 123 15.82 10.72 1.57
N THR A 124 16.56 10.64 0.47
CA THR A 124 16.05 10.81 -0.88
C THR A 124 15.27 9.58 -1.34
N ILE A 125 14.60 9.68 -2.48
CA ILE A 125 13.94 8.53 -3.14
C ILE A 125 14.98 7.45 -3.41
N ASP A 126 16.09 7.78 -4.08
CA ASP A 126 17.15 6.83 -4.43
C ASP A 126 17.78 6.17 -3.19
N GLU A 127 18.07 6.94 -2.14
CA GLU A 127 18.55 6.42 -0.87
C GLU A 127 17.54 5.48 -0.21
N SER A 128 16.23 5.75 -0.34
CA SER A 128 15.18 4.86 0.18
C SER A 128 15.15 3.52 -0.56
N ILE A 129 15.25 3.55 -1.90
CA ILE A 129 15.31 2.35 -2.74
C ILE A 129 16.53 1.48 -2.36
N GLU A 130 17.71 2.09 -2.22
CA GLU A 130 18.91 1.35 -1.80
C GLU A 130 18.78 0.78 -0.37
N ARG A 131 18.15 1.50 0.55
CA ARG A 131 17.86 1.02 1.91
C ARG A 131 16.94 -0.20 1.91
N PHE A 132 16.00 -0.29 0.96
CA PHE A 132 15.08 -1.42 0.85
C PHE A 132 15.69 -2.63 0.15
N ARG A 133 16.79 -2.49 -0.58
CA ARG A 133 17.44 -3.59 -1.31
C ARG A 133 17.65 -4.85 -0.44
N PRO A 134 18.33 -4.78 0.73
CA PRO A 134 18.51 -5.95 1.57
C PRO A 134 17.19 -6.48 2.15
N VAL A 135 16.20 -5.62 2.37
CA VAL A 135 14.87 -6.01 2.89
C VAL A 135 14.12 -6.84 1.86
N VAL A 136 14.00 -6.31 0.62
CA VAL A 136 13.31 -7.01 -0.49
C VAL A 136 14.01 -8.32 -0.81
N PHE A 137 15.34 -8.29 -0.96
CA PHE A 137 16.12 -9.51 -1.21
C PHE A 137 15.95 -10.56 -0.11
N GLY A 138 16.00 -10.14 1.16
CA GLY A 138 15.77 -11.02 2.30
C GLY A 138 14.36 -11.59 2.33
N ALA A 139 13.34 -10.78 2.08
CA ALA A 139 11.95 -11.22 2.02
C ALA A 139 11.70 -12.22 0.89
N LYS A 140 12.25 -11.95 -0.31
CA LYS A 140 12.13 -12.87 -1.47
C LYS A 140 12.81 -14.21 -1.21
N ARG A 141 13.93 -14.22 -0.49
CA ARG A 141 14.60 -15.47 -0.10
C ARG A 141 13.79 -16.31 0.88
N ASP A 142 12.89 -15.68 1.63
CA ASP A 142 11.98 -16.32 2.58
C ASP A 142 10.58 -16.57 1.98
N ASP A 143 10.44 -16.52 0.65
CA ASP A 143 9.18 -16.70 -0.09
C ASP A 143 8.08 -15.69 0.31
N MET A 144 8.45 -14.54 0.86
CA MET A 144 7.50 -13.49 1.19
C MET A 144 7.13 -12.67 -0.07
N THR A 145 5.88 -12.25 -0.14
CA THR A 145 5.43 -11.24 -1.11
C THR A 145 5.79 -9.85 -0.62
N VAL A 146 6.18 -8.96 -1.53
CA VAL A 146 6.58 -7.58 -1.19
C VAL A 146 5.72 -6.58 -1.94
N ARG A 147 5.05 -5.69 -1.19
CA ARG A 147 4.37 -4.49 -1.71
C ARG A 147 5.29 -3.29 -1.62
N GLY A 148 5.33 -2.45 -2.66
CA GLY A 148 5.97 -1.14 -2.64
C GLY A 148 4.93 -0.03 -2.62
N TYR A 149 4.87 0.74 -1.56
CA TYR A 149 4.08 1.97 -1.53
C TYR A 149 4.84 3.11 -2.22
N VAL A 150 4.17 3.79 -3.15
CA VAL A 150 4.60 5.07 -3.70
C VAL A 150 3.64 6.14 -3.20
N SER A 151 4.04 6.92 -2.22
CA SER A 151 3.25 8.02 -1.64
C SER A 151 3.24 9.25 -2.56
N THR A 152 2.29 10.15 -2.35
CA THR A 152 2.19 11.46 -3.04
C THR A 152 2.07 11.37 -4.55
N VAL A 153 1.35 10.35 -5.07
CA VAL A 153 1.30 10.09 -6.54
C VAL A 153 0.59 11.19 -7.36
N THR A 154 -0.17 12.07 -6.73
CA THR A 154 -0.88 13.18 -7.39
C THR A 154 -0.45 14.53 -6.84
N HIS A 155 -0.38 14.65 -5.53
CA HIS A 155 -0.03 15.89 -4.82
C HIS A 155 0.91 15.59 -3.64
N CYS A 156 1.95 16.41 -3.54
CA CYS A 156 2.83 16.48 -2.38
C CYS A 156 2.48 17.71 -1.55
N PRO A 157 2.40 17.63 -0.21
CA PRO A 157 2.10 18.80 0.62
C PRO A 157 3.21 19.87 0.60
N PHE A 158 4.39 19.53 0.08
CA PHE A 158 5.55 20.41 0.06
C PHE A 158 5.92 20.90 -1.35
N GLU A 159 5.69 20.10 -2.38
CA GLU A 159 6.05 20.38 -3.79
C GLU A 159 4.84 20.68 -4.67
N GLY A 160 3.62 20.47 -4.15
CA GLY A 160 2.39 20.64 -4.94
C GLY A 160 2.12 19.45 -5.88
N ALA A 161 1.73 19.74 -7.11
CA ALA A 161 1.36 18.70 -8.07
C ALA A 161 2.58 17.85 -8.50
N ILE A 162 2.40 16.54 -8.50
CA ILE A 162 3.41 15.56 -8.92
C ILE A 162 3.13 15.15 -10.37
N GLN A 163 4.18 14.98 -11.16
CA GLN A 163 4.05 14.51 -12.54
C GLN A 163 3.94 12.97 -12.57
N PRO A 164 3.02 12.40 -13.37
CA PRO A 164 2.88 10.95 -13.51
C PRO A 164 4.16 10.22 -13.90
N SER A 165 5.03 10.85 -14.71
CA SER A 165 6.33 10.29 -15.08
C SER A 165 7.25 10.05 -13.88
N GLN A 166 7.25 10.96 -12.88
CA GLN A 166 8.02 10.78 -11.65
C GLN A 166 7.51 9.55 -10.87
N VAL A 167 6.19 9.37 -10.80
CA VAL A 167 5.58 8.20 -10.16
C VAL A 167 5.96 6.91 -10.89
N LEU A 168 5.93 6.93 -12.23
CA LEU A 168 6.33 5.79 -13.07
C LEU A 168 7.78 5.40 -12.84
N ASP A 169 8.69 6.38 -12.77
CA ASP A 169 10.12 6.13 -12.56
C ASP A 169 10.37 5.46 -11.20
N VAL A 170 9.72 5.95 -10.14
CA VAL A 170 9.83 5.35 -8.80
C VAL A 170 9.20 3.95 -8.76
N ALA A 171 8.03 3.78 -9.38
CA ALA A 171 7.37 2.47 -9.44
C ALA A 171 8.25 1.44 -10.18
N ARG A 172 8.91 1.82 -11.27
CA ARG A 172 9.86 0.96 -11.99
C ARG A 172 11.06 0.58 -11.14
N GLN A 173 11.68 1.54 -10.46
CA GLN A 173 12.80 1.27 -9.56
C GLN A 173 12.42 0.23 -8.48
N LEU A 174 11.23 0.33 -7.89
CA LEU A 174 10.73 -0.67 -6.93
C LEU A 174 10.52 -2.04 -7.59
N LEU A 175 9.94 -2.08 -8.81
CA LEU A 175 9.73 -3.32 -9.54
C LEU A 175 11.06 -3.99 -9.94
N ASP A 176 12.05 -3.19 -10.36
CA ASP A 176 13.41 -3.66 -10.70
C ASP A 176 14.15 -4.16 -9.45
N LEU A 177 13.83 -3.61 -8.27
CA LEU A 177 14.33 -4.10 -7.00
C LEU A 177 13.77 -5.50 -6.62
N GLY A 178 12.66 -5.92 -7.24
CA GLY A 178 12.02 -7.21 -6.99
C GLY A 178 10.71 -7.14 -6.20
N VAL A 179 10.13 -5.96 -6.04
CA VAL A 179 8.80 -5.76 -5.45
C VAL A 179 7.73 -6.40 -6.35
N ASP A 180 6.75 -7.09 -5.76
CA ASP A 180 5.73 -7.83 -6.51
C ASP A 180 4.58 -6.96 -6.99
N GLU A 181 4.14 -5.99 -6.16
CA GLU A 181 3.04 -5.07 -6.48
C GLU A 181 3.34 -3.64 -6.00
N ILE A 182 2.79 -2.67 -6.68
CA ILE A 182 2.92 -1.24 -6.36
C ILE A 182 1.57 -0.72 -5.87
N SER A 183 1.59 -0.07 -4.71
CA SER A 183 0.45 0.67 -4.19
C SER A 183 0.64 2.17 -4.42
N LEU A 184 -0.23 2.74 -5.24
CA LEU A 184 -0.22 4.16 -5.63
C LEU A 184 -1.01 4.97 -4.62
N GLY A 185 -0.32 5.78 -3.79
CA GLY A 185 -0.92 6.49 -2.66
C GLY A 185 -1.29 7.95 -2.96
N ASP A 186 -2.58 8.29 -2.98
CA ASP A 186 -3.05 9.68 -2.84
C ASP A 186 -2.97 10.11 -1.37
N THR A 187 -1.75 10.34 -0.90
CA THR A 187 -1.41 10.58 0.51
C THR A 187 -2.14 11.76 1.11
N VAL A 188 -2.38 12.80 0.31
CA VAL A 188 -3.04 14.04 0.78
C VAL A 188 -4.58 13.94 0.68
N GLY A 189 -5.10 13.00 -0.12
CA GLY A 189 -6.53 12.84 -0.37
C GLY A 189 -7.13 14.00 -1.17
N LYS A 190 -6.34 14.64 -2.03
CA LYS A 190 -6.76 15.76 -2.88
C LYS A 190 -7.05 15.37 -4.32
N ALA A 191 -6.72 14.15 -4.73
CA ALA A 191 -6.95 13.70 -6.09
C ALA A 191 -8.45 13.73 -6.43
N ALA A 192 -8.75 14.21 -7.61
CA ALA A 192 -10.05 14.04 -8.26
C ALA A 192 -9.93 12.98 -9.37
N PRO A 193 -11.04 12.45 -9.91
CA PRO A 193 -11.01 11.44 -10.98
C PRO A 193 -10.14 11.83 -12.19
N ARG A 194 -10.06 13.10 -12.54
CA ARG A 194 -9.17 13.60 -13.61
C ARG A 194 -7.69 13.39 -13.30
N ASP A 195 -7.31 13.50 -12.03
CA ASP A 195 -5.91 13.33 -11.59
C ASP A 195 -5.54 11.85 -11.59
N ILE A 196 -6.48 10.98 -11.22
CA ILE A 196 -6.34 9.52 -11.32
C ILE A 196 -6.23 9.08 -12.78
N ARG A 197 -7.06 9.63 -13.70
CA ARG A 197 -6.94 9.35 -15.14
C ARG A 197 -5.54 9.73 -15.65
N ARG A 198 -5.11 10.97 -15.36
CA ARG A 198 -3.78 11.44 -15.78
C ARG A 198 -2.65 10.55 -15.26
N LEU A 199 -2.75 10.06 -14.03
CA LEU A 199 -1.79 9.14 -13.43
C LEU A 199 -1.81 7.78 -14.15
N LEU A 200 -2.98 7.18 -14.29
CA LEU A 200 -3.13 5.83 -14.84
C LEU A 200 -2.92 5.77 -16.35
N ASP A 201 -3.20 6.84 -17.10
CA ASP A 201 -2.84 6.98 -18.52
C ASP A 201 -1.33 6.83 -18.75
N GLU A 202 -0.50 7.29 -17.80
CA GLU A 202 0.96 7.14 -17.86
C GLU A 202 1.42 5.75 -17.41
N ILE A 203 0.82 5.20 -16.36
CA ILE A 203 1.33 4.00 -15.68
C ILE A 203 0.84 2.70 -16.31
N VAL A 204 -0.47 2.57 -16.58
CA VAL A 204 -1.08 1.30 -17.04
C VAL A 204 -0.52 0.78 -18.36
N PRO A 205 -0.15 1.62 -19.36
CA PRO A 205 0.49 1.12 -20.57
C PRO A 205 1.90 0.53 -20.36
N ARG A 206 2.51 0.75 -19.18
CA ARG A 206 3.92 0.44 -18.89
C ARG A 206 4.12 -0.53 -17.73
N ILE A 207 3.11 -0.71 -16.88
CA ILE A 207 3.11 -1.63 -15.74
C ILE A 207 1.82 -2.44 -15.79
N ASP A 208 1.91 -3.77 -15.70
CA ASP A 208 0.75 -4.64 -15.65
C ASP A 208 -0.18 -4.22 -14.50
N ARG A 209 -1.44 -3.91 -14.84
CA ARG A 209 -2.46 -3.47 -13.88
C ARG A 209 -2.67 -4.45 -12.71
N ARG A 210 -2.40 -5.75 -12.91
CA ARG A 210 -2.47 -6.76 -11.84
C ARG A 210 -1.42 -6.58 -10.76
N ARG A 211 -0.38 -5.81 -11.05
CA ARG A 211 0.67 -5.41 -10.11
C ARG A 211 0.43 -4.03 -9.52
N LEU A 212 -0.72 -3.43 -9.75
CA LEU A 212 -1.08 -2.10 -9.26
C LEU A 212 -2.22 -2.19 -8.26
N SER A 213 -2.15 -1.40 -7.22
CA SER A 213 -3.26 -1.05 -6.33
C SER A 213 -3.34 0.46 -6.17
N LEU A 214 -4.53 0.98 -5.87
CA LEU A 214 -4.72 2.39 -5.59
C LEU A 214 -5.09 2.55 -4.11
N HIS A 215 -4.30 3.31 -3.37
CA HIS A 215 -4.53 3.66 -1.97
C HIS A 215 -4.97 5.13 -1.90
N VAL A 216 -6.18 5.38 -1.43
CA VAL A 216 -6.78 6.71 -1.43
C VAL A 216 -7.21 7.14 -0.03
N HIS A 217 -7.09 8.46 0.23
CA HIS A 217 -7.65 9.10 1.42
C HIS A 217 -8.84 9.98 1.01
N ASP A 218 -9.83 10.09 1.87
CA ASP A 218 -11.09 10.80 1.57
C ASP A 218 -11.14 12.23 2.09
N THR A 219 -9.98 12.88 2.20
CA THR A 219 -9.85 14.25 2.73
C THR A 219 -10.77 15.27 2.01
N CYS A 220 -10.92 15.11 0.69
CA CYS A 220 -11.78 15.97 -0.14
C CYS A 220 -13.07 15.28 -0.62
N GLY A 221 -13.43 14.12 -0.05
CA GLY A 221 -14.68 13.42 -0.40
C GLY A 221 -14.66 12.77 -1.80
N MET A 222 -13.46 12.51 -2.37
CA MET A 222 -13.31 11.98 -3.73
C MET A 222 -12.81 10.53 -3.79
N ALA A 223 -12.53 9.88 -2.65
CA ALA A 223 -11.93 8.55 -2.63
C ALA A 223 -12.75 7.53 -3.41
N VAL A 224 -14.05 7.44 -3.16
CA VAL A 224 -14.94 6.48 -3.86
C VAL A 224 -14.99 6.76 -5.36
N ALA A 225 -15.05 8.03 -5.77
CA ALA A 225 -15.05 8.41 -7.18
C ALA A 225 -13.72 8.04 -7.87
N ASN A 226 -12.60 8.20 -7.15
CA ASN A 226 -11.27 7.82 -7.62
C ASN A 226 -11.13 6.30 -7.78
N VAL A 227 -11.60 5.52 -6.80
CA VAL A 227 -11.67 4.06 -6.86
C VAL A 227 -12.51 3.60 -8.05
N LEU A 228 -13.72 4.16 -8.20
CA LEU A 228 -14.61 3.83 -9.33
C LEU A 228 -13.94 4.10 -10.67
N THR A 229 -13.28 5.25 -10.82
CA THR A 229 -12.53 5.60 -12.04
C THR A 229 -11.42 4.60 -12.33
N ALA A 230 -10.59 4.27 -11.34
CA ALA A 230 -9.49 3.33 -11.50
C ALA A 230 -9.98 1.92 -11.86
N TRP A 231 -11.07 1.48 -11.25
CA TRP A 231 -11.66 0.18 -11.51
C TRP A 231 -12.32 0.10 -12.91
N THR A 232 -13.25 1.02 -13.21
CA THR A 232 -14.08 0.90 -14.41
C THR A 232 -13.36 1.31 -15.69
N GLU A 233 -12.44 2.27 -15.63
CA GLU A 233 -11.76 2.79 -16.81
C GLU A 233 -10.38 2.12 -17.05
N TYR A 234 -9.72 1.66 -16.00
CA TYR A 234 -8.35 1.11 -16.08
C TYR A 234 -8.25 -0.35 -15.64
N GLY A 235 -9.29 -0.90 -15.04
CA GLY A 235 -9.31 -2.28 -14.57
C GLY A 235 -8.36 -2.54 -13.40
N ILE A 236 -8.11 -1.54 -12.55
CA ILE A 236 -7.45 -1.74 -11.26
C ILE A 236 -8.43 -2.46 -10.34
N GLU A 237 -7.99 -3.56 -9.74
CA GLU A 237 -8.85 -4.45 -8.94
C GLU A 237 -8.44 -4.50 -7.46
N ALA A 238 -7.37 -3.82 -7.07
CA ALA A 238 -6.87 -3.77 -5.69
C ALA A 238 -6.92 -2.34 -5.14
N PHE A 239 -7.50 -2.21 -3.92
CA PHE A 239 -7.69 -0.93 -3.23
C PHE A 239 -7.41 -1.06 -1.75
#